data_b73947c53ffa4cb0700f27f378ef2d73
#
_entry.id   b73947c53ffa4cb0700f27f378ef2d73
#
_cell.length_a   1.000
_cell.length_b   1.000
_cell.length_c   1.000
_cell.angle_alpha   90.00
_cell.angle_beta   90.00
_cell.angle_gamma   90.00
#
_symmetry.space_group_name_H-M   'P 1'
#
loop_
_entity.id
_entity.type
_entity.pdbx_description
1 polymer ?
#
loop_
_entity_poly.entity_id
_entity_poly.type
_entity_poly.pdbx_seq_one_letter_code
_entity_poly.pdbx_strand_id
1 'polypeptide(L)'
;MACEGAPEQARRLFEQAWDARRDDYDAAIAAHYVARHQLTPLLTLDWNTRAITHCERLGDDRASELLPSLYLNLADSLLTVGRRSEAHAAVERAAKHLAMLPSDGYHAFVGFGIGRLREKLASAADDTESN
;
A
#
# COMPACT_ATOMS: atom_id res chain seq x y z
N MET A 1 5.67 9.66 -34.04
CA MET A 1 5.76 10.11 -32.64
C MET A 1 5.02 9.13 -31.74
N ALA A 2 5.72 8.55 -30.81
CA ALA A 2 5.09 7.59 -29.91
C ALA A 2 4.26 8.33 -28.86
N CYS A 3 3.00 7.96 -28.73
CA CYS A 3 2.14 8.46 -27.65
C CYS A 3 2.46 7.69 -26.37
N GLU A 4 2.47 8.38 -25.26
CA GLU A 4 2.61 7.69 -23.98
C GLU A 4 1.38 6.85 -23.71
N GLY A 5 1.59 5.67 -23.14
CA GLY A 5 0.51 4.84 -22.66
C GLY A 5 -0.17 5.45 -21.45
N ALA A 6 -1.40 5.03 -21.17
CA ALA A 6 -2.15 5.51 -20.02
C ALA A 6 -1.39 5.32 -18.69
N PRO A 7 -0.68 4.19 -18.44
CA PRO A 7 0.10 4.04 -17.20
C PRO A 7 1.22 5.08 -17.05
N GLU A 8 1.89 5.46 -18.14
CA GLU A 8 2.95 6.47 -18.09
C GLU A 8 2.39 7.85 -17.82
N GLN A 9 1.24 8.17 -18.42
CA GLN A 9 0.55 9.43 -18.17
C GLN A 9 0.10 9.52 -16.70
N ALA A 10 -0.45 8.44 -16.17
CA ALA A 10 -0.87 8.38 -14.77
C ALA A 10 0.33 8.57 -13.85
N ARG A 11 1.44 7.91 -14.12
CA ARG A 11 2.67 8.06 -13.33
C ARG A 11 3.13 9.51 -13.28
N ARG A 12 3.15 10.20 -14.42
CA ARG A 12 3.54 11.60 -14.46
C ARG A 12 2.60 12.49 -13.67
N LEU A 13 1.30 12.27 -13.79
CA LEU A 13 0.33 13.07 -13.06
C LEU A 13 0.49 12.91 -11.55
N PHE A 14 0.69 11.69 -11.08
CA PHE A 14 0.87 11.44 -9.65
C PHE A 14 2.23 11.92 -9.15
N GLU A 15 3.28 11.87 -9.97
CA GLU A 15 4.57 12.46 -9.63
C GLU A 15 4.47 13.98 -9.53
N GLN A 16 3.69 14.62 -10.42
CA GLN A 16 3.42 16.05 -10.32
C GLN A 16 2.67 16.39 -9.04
N ALA A 17 1.70 15.55 -8.65
CA ALA A 17 0.98 15.72 -7.39
C ALA A 17 1.92 15.61 -6.20
N TRP A 18 2.87 14.68 -6.24
CA TRP A 18 3.89 14.55 -5.21
C TRP A 18 4.76 15.82 -5.13
N ASP A 19 5.21 16.34 -6.27
CA ASP A 19 6.02 17.55 -6.32
C ASP A 19 5.26 18.77 -5.78
N ALA A 20 3.94 18.78 -5.96
CA ALA A 20 3.08 19.88 -5.50
C ALA A 20 2.55 19.69 -4.07
N ARG A 21 2.97 18.67 -3.37
CA ARG A 21 2.47 18.39 -2.02
C ARG A 21 2.77 19.55 -1.06
N ARG A 22 1.80 19.81 -0.19
CA ARG A 22 1.89 20.94 0.76
C ARG A 22 2.04 20.46 2.20
N ASP A 23 1.58 19.25 2.50
CA ASP A 23 1.56 18.70 3.85
C ASP A 23 1.65 17.18 3.84
N ASP A 24 1.62 16.56 5.02
CA ASP A 24 1.72 15.10 5.14
C ASP A 24 0.51 14.39 4.55
N TYR A 25 -0.67 14.99 4.57
CA TYR A 25 -1.85 14.39 3.96
C TYR A 25 -1.69 14.30 2.44
N ASP A 26 -1.33 15.43 1.80
CA ASP A 26 -1.05 15.45 0.35
C ASP A 26 0.04 14.45 0.00
N ALA A 27 1.09 14.38 0.82
CA ALA A 27 2.23 13.48 0.60
C ALA A 27 1.81 12.02 0.68
N ALA A 28 1.01 11.64 1.68
CA ALA A 28 0.54 10.26 1.84
C ALA A 28 -0.30 9.81 0.64
N ILE A 29 -1.23 10.65 0.21
CA ILE A 29 -2.10 10.37 -0.93
C ILE A 29 -1.28 10.27 -2.22
N ALA A 30 -0.42 11.25 -2.47
CA ALA A 30 0.39 11.27 -3.69
C ALA A 30 1.33 10.06 -3.76
N ALA A 31 2.02 9.76 -2.66
CA ALA A 31 2.94 8.61 -2.60
C ALA A 31 2.20 7.29 -2.85
N HIS A 32 1.00 7.14 -2.30
CA HIS A 32 0.18 5.95 -2.53
C HIS A 32 -0.11 5.74 -4.02
N TYR A 33 -0.49 6.80 -4.72
CA TYR A 33 -0.77 6.69 -6.15
C TYR A 33 0.48 6.55 -6.99
N VAL A 34 1.58 7.24 -6.64
CA VAL A 34 2.87 7.07 -7.32
C VAL A 34 3.33 5.62 -7.23
N ALA A 35 3.16 4.98 -6.07
CA ALA A 35 3.55 3.58 -5.86
C ALA A 35 2.90 2.63 -6.87
N ARG A 36 1.65 2.90 -7.26
CA ARG A 36 0.89 2.03 -8.16
C ARG A 36 1.41 2.02 -9.60
N HIS A 37 2.26 2.97 -9.96
CA HIS A 37 2.71 3.18 -11.33
C HIS A 37 4.23 3.10 -11.47
N GLN A 38 4.91 2.45 -10.52
CA GLN A 38 6.36 2.30 -10.58
C GLN A 38 6.77 1.13 -11.46
N LEU A 39 7.98 1.21 -12.01
CA LEU A 39 8.49 0.25 -12.98
C LEU A 39 9.09 -1.00 -12.33
N THR A 40 9.47 -0.92 -11.06
CA THR A 40 10.06 -2.06 -10.36
C THR A 40 9.38 -2.29 -9.01
N PRO A 41 9.37 -3.56 -8.53
CA PRO A 41 8.81 -3.86 -7.23
C PRO A 41 9.48 -3.13 -6.07
N LEU A 42 10.79 -2.89 -6.15
CA LEU A 42 11.52 -2.17 -5.10
C LEU A 42 11.12 -0.70 -5.04
N LEU A 43 10.88 -0.06 -6.19
CA LEU A 43 10.39 1.32 -6.24
C LEU A 43 8.97 1.41 -5.69
N THR A 44 8.11 0.44 -6.01
CA THR A 44 6.77 0.36 -5.44
C THR A 44 6.81 0.27 -3.92
N LEU A 45 7.69 -0.59 -3.39
CA LEU A 45 7.87 -0.73 -1.95
C LEU A 45 8.33 0.58 -1.31
N ASP A 46 9.29 1.27 -1.92
CA ASP A 46 9.78 2.55 -1.40
C ASP A 46 8.67 3.59 -1.29
N TRP A 47 7.86 3.73 -2.33
CA TRP A 47 6.76 4.68 -2.33
C TRP A 47 5.65 4.32 -1.35
N ASN A 48 5.33 3.03 -1.21
CA ASN A 48 4.37 2.59 -0.19
C ASN A 48 4.88 2.89 1.22
N THR A 49 6.18 2.74 1.46
CA THR A 49 6.80 3.08 2.75
C THR A 49 6.68 4.58 3.03
N ARG A 50 6.94 5.41 2.03
CA ARG A 50 6.80 6.88 2.15
C ARG A 50 5.36 7.27 2.47
N ALA A 51 4.39 6.63 1.82
CA ALA A 51 2.98 6.91 2.07
C ALA A 51 2.62 6.69 3.54
N ILE A 52 3.06 5.59 4.12
CA ILE A 52 2.80 5.28 5.52
C ILE A 52 3.51 6.26 6.44
N THR A 53 4.77 6.57 6.17
CA THR A 53 5.54 7.52 6.99
C THR A 53 4.83 8.87 7.11
N HIS A 54 4.36 9.40 5.98
CA HIS A 54 3.64 10.67 6.00
C HIS A 54 2.27 10.54 6.68
N CYS A 55 1.58 9.42 6.43
CA CYS A 55 0.27 9.19 7.05
C CYS A 55 0.36 9.13 8.58
N GLU A 56 1.37 8.45 9.10
CA GLU A 56 1.56 8.32 10.55
C GLU A 56 1.86 9.66 11.22
N ARG A 57 2.41 10.62 10.50
CA ARG A 57 2.67 11.95 11.02
C ARG A 57 1.40 12.78 11.21
N LEU A 58 0.29 12.39 10.58
CA LEU A 58 -0.96 13.16 10.68
C LEU A 58 -1.52 13.16 12.10
N GLY A 59 -1.55 12.00 12.75
CA GLY A 59 -2.02 11.88 14.13
C GLY A 59 -3.51 12.22 14.32
N ASP A 60 -4.32 12.17 13.29
CA ASP A 60 -5.75 12.49 13.34
C ASP A 60 -6.59 11.41 12.63
N ASP A 61 -7.90 11.65 12.53
CA ASP A 61 -8.85 10.68 11.96
C ASP A 61 -8.56 10.36 10.49
N ARG A 62 -7.94 11.27 9.76
CA ARG A 62 -7.56 11.01 8.36
C ARG A 62 -6.55 9.86 8.28
N ALA A 63 -5.61 9.81 9.22
CA ALA A 63 -4.65 8.72 9.30
C ALA A 63 -5.37 7.39 9.56
N SER A 64 -6.31 7.37 10.50
CA SER A 64 -7.05 6.16 10.83
C SER A 64 -7.79 5.58 9.63
N GLU A 65 -8.33 6.44 8.78
CA GLU A 65 -9.06 6.02 7.58
C GLU A 65 -8.14 5.48 6.49
N LEU A 66 -6.93 6.03 6.36
CA LEU A 66 -5.99 5.66 5.29
C LEU A 66 -5.12 4.46 5.65
N LEU A 67 -4.73 4.31 6.91
CA LEU A 67 -3.74 3.31 7.31
C LEU A 67 -4.08 1.87 6.92
N PRO A 68 -5.33 1.39 7.01
CA PRO A 68 -5.62 0.02 6.59
C PRO A 68 -5.23 -0.26 5.15
N SER A 69 -5.61 0.62 4.21
CA SER A 69 -5.25 0.46 2.79
C SER A 69 -3.75 0.59 2.57
N LEU A 70 -3.11 1.54 3.24
CA LEU A 70 -1.68 1.77 3.06
C LEU A 70 -0.85 0.59 3.57
N TYR A 71 -1.21 0.01 4.71
CA TYR A 71 -0.54 -1.19 5.21
C TYR A 71 -0.81 -2.41 4.33
N LEU A 72 -2.01 -2.52 3.76
CA LEU A 72 -2.32 -3.59 2.82
C LEU A 72 -1.43 -3.51 1.58
N ASN A 73 -1.27 -2.32 1.02
CA ASN A 73 -0.40 -2.11 -0.15
C ASN A 73 1.07 -2.34 0.19
N LEU A 74 1.50 -1.92 1.38
CA LEU A 74 2.86 -2.20 1.84
C LEU A 74 3.09 -3.70 1.94
N ALA A 75 2.14 -4.43 2.52
CA ALA A 75 2.25 -5.87 2.67
C ALA A 75 2.38 -6.57 1.32
N ASP A 76 1.57 -6.16 0.35
CA ASP A 76 1.62 -6.74 -1.00
C ASP A 76 2.99 -6.49 -1.65
N SER A 77 3.52 -5.27 -1.53
CA SER A 77 4.83 -4.94 -2.09
C SER A 77 5.96 -5.68 -1.38
N LEU A 78 5.88 -5.86 -0.06
CA LEU A 78 6.86 -6.64 0.69
C LEU A 78 6.87 -8.11 0.26
N LEU A 79 5.69 -8.68 0.09
CA LEU A 79 5.56 -10.06 -0.38
C LEU A 79 6.13 -10.22 -1.79
N THR A 80 5.87 -9.26 -2.67
CA THR A 80 6.37 -9.28 -4.05
C THR A 80 7.91 -9.30 -4.10
N VAL A 81 8.57 -8.59 -3.20
CA VAL A 81 10.04 -8.58 -3.15
C VAL A 81 10.62 -9.69 -2.27
N GLY A 82 9.78 -10.59 -1.74
CA GLY A 82 10.25 -11.74 -0.97
C GLY A 82 10.50 -11.48 0.51
N ARG A 83 10.08 -10.35 1.04
CA ARG A 83 10.25 -9.98 2.47
C ARG A 83 9.02 -10.44 3.25
N ARG A 84 8.90 -11.74 3.38
CA ARG A 84 7.69 -12.40 3.84
C ARG A 84 7.32 -12.12 5.30
N SER A 85 8.28 -12.12 6.20
CA SER A 85 8.01 -11.83 7.62
C SER A 85 7.49 -10.41 7.80
N GLU A 86 8.08 -9.46 7.08
CA GLU A 86 7.64 -8.07 7.13
C GLU A 86 6.27 -7.91 6.50
N ALA A 87 5.99 -8.64 5.41
CA ALA A 87 4.67 -8.64 4.77
C ALA A 87 3.61 -9.14 5.73
N HIS A 88 3.89 -10.21 6.47
CA HIS A 88 2.97 -10.76 7.46
C HIS A 88 2.66 -9.72 8.54
N ALA A 89 3.69 -9.06 9.07
CA ALA A 89 3.51 -8.01 10.08
C ALA A 89 2.65 -6.85 9.54
N ALA A 90 2.87 -6.45 8.28
CA ALA A 90 2.11 -5.37 7.65
C ALA A 90 0.64 -5.74 7.47
N VAL A 91 0.34 -6.98 7.05
CA VAL A 91 -1.05 -7.46 6.94
C VAL A 91 -1.75 -7.39 8.30
N GLU A 92 -1.08 -7.82 9.37
CA GLU A 92 -1.69 -7.80 10.70
C GLU A 92 -1.90 -6.36 11.20
N ARG A 93 -1.03 -5.43 10.84
CA ARG A 93 -1.26 -4.01 11.13
C ARG A 93 -2.45 -3.47 10.36
N ALA A 94 -2.59 -3.83 9.08
CA ALA A 94 -3.77 -3.45 8.31
C ALA A 94 -5.05 -3.93 8.97
N ALA A 95 -5.07 -5.19 9.41
CA ALA A 95 -6.24 -5.78 10.07
C ALA A 95 -6.56 -5.07 11.39
N LYS A 96 -5.54 -4.73 12.16
CA LYS A 96 -5.71 -4.04 13.46
C LYS A 96 -6.34 -2.66 13.24
N HIS A 97 -5.84 -1.89 12.29
CA HIS A 97 -6.40 -0.57 11.99
C HIS A 97 -7.80 -0.68 11.42
N LEU A 98 -8.05 -1.68 10.55
CA LEU A 98 -9.37 -1.89 9.97
C LEU A 98 -10.42 -2.20 11.03
N ALA A 99 -10.08 -2.98 12.04
CA ALA A 99 -10.99 -3.35 13.12
C ALA A 99 -11.52 -2.14 13.89
N MET A 100 -10.85 -1.01 13.82
CA MET A 100 -11.23 0.23 14.49
C MET A 100 -12.18 1.10 13.67
N LEU A 101 -12.46 0.71 12.43
CA LEU A 101 -13.31 1.48 11.50
C LEU A 101 -14.71 0.89 11.42
N PRO A 102 -15.72 1.71 11.02
CA PRO A 102 -17.07 1.21 10.79
C PRO A 102 -17.13 0.13 9.72
N SER A 103 -18.07 -0.80 9.85
CA SER A 103 -18.27 -1.89 8.89
C SER A 103 -19.07 -1.39 7.69
N ASP A 104 -18.41 -0.72 6.78
CA ASP A 104 -18.99 -0.18 5.54
C ASP A 104 -18.34 -0.82 4.31
N GLY A 105 -18.61 -0.28 3.13
CA GLY A 105 -18.06 -0.79 1.87
C GLY A 105 -16.53 -0.75 1.81
N TYR A 106 -15.93 0.29 2.36
CA TYR A 106 -14.48 0.40 2.44
C TYR A 106 -13.90 -0.70 3.34
N HIS A 107 -14.53 -0.91 4.51
CA HIS A 107 -14.13 -1.97 5.44
C HIS A 107 -14.18 -3.34 4.76
N ALA A 108 -15.27 -3.63 4.04
CA ALA A 108 -15.44 -4.89 3.32
C ALA A 108 -14.38 -5.06 2.24
N PHE A 109 -14.09 -4.01 1.49
CA PHE A 109 -13.10 -4.03 0.40
C PHE A 109 -11.69 -4.31 0.93
N VAL A 110 -11.27 -3.58 1.95
CA VAL A 110 -9.95 -3.77 2.55
C VAL A 110 -9.87 -5.14 3.24
N GLY A 111 -10.93 -5.55 3.92
CA GLY A 111 -11.00 -6.87 4.56
C GLY A 111 -10.81 -8.01 3.58
N PHE A 112 -11.42 -7.90 2.40
CA PHE A 112 -11.23 -8.88 1.33
C PHE A 112 -9.76 -8.96 0.90
N GLY A 113 -9.11 -7.79 0.72
CA GLY A 113 -7.70 -7.74 0.36
C GLY A 113 -6.79 -8.36 1.42
N ILE A 114 -7.08 -8.12 2.69
CA ILE A 114 -6.36 -8.73 3.82
C ILE A 114 -6.48 -10.25 3.76
N GLY A 115 -7.68 -10.76 3.55
CA GLY A 115 -7.92 -12.20 3.41
C GLY A 115 -7.11 -12.82 2.29
N ARG A 116 -7.08 -12.16 1.13
CA ARG A 116 -6.31 -12.63 -0.02
C ARG A 116 -4.81 -12.66 0.27
N LEU A 117 -4.28 -11.65 0.93
CA LEU A 117 -2.85 -11.64 1.27
C LEU A 117 -2.51 -12.71 2.31
N ARG A 118 -3.39 -12.94 3.28
CA ARG A 118 -3.20 -14.05 4.23
C ARG A 118 -3.14 -15.40 3.52
N GLU A 119 -3.98 -15.60 2.52
CA GLU A 119 -3.95 -16.82 1.70
C GLU A 119 -2.63 -16.95 0.93
N LYS A 120 -2.17 -15.87 0.31
CA LYS A 120 -0.89 -15.86 -0.40
C LYS A 120 0.28 -16.16 0.52
N LEU A 121 0.27 -15.58 1.71
CA LEU A 121 1.32 -15.81 2.71
C LEU A 121 1.34 -17.26 3.18
N ALA A 122 0.17 -17.86 3.38
CA ALA A 122 0.06 -19.26 3.75
C ALA A 122 0.59 -20.18 2.64
N SER A 123 0.22 -19.92 1.38
CA SER A 123 0.71 -20.68 0.22
C SER A 123 2.22 -20.57 0.06
N ALA A 124 2.77 -19.36 0.24
CA ALA A 124 4.21 -19.14 0.16
C ALA A 124 4.95 -19.90 1.27
N ALA A 125 4.35 -20.02 2.46
CA ALA A 125 4.89 -20.80 3.56
C ALA A 125 4.93 -22.29 3.20
N ASP A 126 3.84 -22.80 2.65
CA ASP A 126 3.73 -24.20 2.24
C ASP A 126 4.77 -24.54 1.16
N ASP A 127 4.92 -23.65 0.17
CA ASP A 127 5.90 -23.83 -0.90
C ASP A 127 7.33 -23.85 -0.34
N THR A 128 7.63 -23.01 0.64
CA THR A 128 8.93 -22.98 1.30
C THR A 128 9.17 -24.25 2.09
N GLU A 129 8.16 -24.75 2.78
CA GLU A 129 8.25 -25.96 3.59
C GLU A 129 8.40 -27.24 2.75
N SER A 130 7.82 -27.25 1.53
CA SER A 130 7.90 -28.42 0.66
C SER A 130 9.25 -28.57 -0.05
N ASN A 131 10.14 -27.62 0.09
CA ASN A 131 11.50 -27.69 -0.40
C ASN A 131 12.48 -27.99 0.72
#